data_08e91957d63816bf20b6b7767f9de15c
#
_entry.id   08e91957d63816bf20b6b7767f9de15c
#
_cell.length_a   1.000
_cell.length_b   1.000
_cell.length_c   1.000
_cell.angle_alpha   90.00
_cell.angle_beta   90.00
_cell.angle_gamma   90.00
#
_symmetry.space_group_name_H-M   'P 1'
#
loop_
_entity.id
_entity.type
_entity.pdbx_description
1 polymer ?
#
loop_
_entity_poly.entity_id
_entity_poly.type
_entity_poly.pdbx_seq_one_letter_code
_entity_poly.pdbx_strand_id
1 'polypeptide(L)'
;MNNFNNFDEFIKKELNKSVENSAPSAYLKNKIDLEIKSREGKGEFRMKKRFVLVAVFALVLSLGVYAAGKITGTISSSSNKYDYTVYTDLAKAEKKAGLEVYAPENLGDYKFDGITIIDTADVDESGAKLNKRKAMDVNYKKQIGEDAYNISLDIDRIVEGHEPISSLPYKEMRTIKGVDFYYSVYDNLFVGSKEDLSLADKERFENDPFFNVGIGGGKGSDRSEAVSTYLIFEYKGNQYLLHNMNFRDKKPIDPDEFFQMGASIIE
;
A
#
# COMPACT_ATOMS: atom_id res chain seq x y z
N MET A 1 -35.35 -8.32 10.74
CA MET A 1 -34.19 -8.38 11.66
C MET A 1 -33.62 -9.79 11.64
N ASN A 2 -32.80 -10.22 10.66
CA ASN A 2 -32.18 -11.57 10.70
C ASN A 2 -31.12 -11.80 9.60
N ASN A 3 -30.52 -10.75 8.98
CA ASN A 3 -29.54 -10.96 7.90
C ASN A 3 -28.08 -10.71 8.31
N PHE A 4 -27.80 -10.29 9.54
CA PHE A 4 -26.41 -10.05 9.99
C PHE A 4 -25.67 -11.31 10.41
N ASN A 5 -26.39 -12.36 10.83
CA ASN A 5 -25.75 -13.63 11.18
C ASN A 5 -25.21 -14.40 9.98
N ASN A 6 -25.76 -14.17 8.77
CA ASN A 6 -25.34 -14.90 7.56
C ASN A 6 -23.95 -14.45 7.05
N PHE A 7 -23.55 -13.20 7.26
CA PHE A 7 -22.27 -12.72 6.78
C PHE A 7 -21.13 -13.22 7.68
N ASP A 8 -21.28 -13.16 8.99
CA ASP A 8 -20.30 -13.73 9.92
C ASP A 8 -20.17 -15.25 9.78
N GLU A 9 -21.27 -15.93 9.47
CA GLU A 9 -21.27 -17.36 9.15
C GLU A 9 -20.66 -17.65 7.78
N PHE A 10 -20.88 -16.78 6.78
CA PHE A 10 -20.25 -16.89 5.46
C PHE A 10 -18.73 -16.68 5.56
N ILE A 11 -18.28 -15.63 6.24
CA ILE A 11 -16.83 -15.39 6.48
C ILE A 11 -16.22 -16.54 7.28
N LYS A 12 -16.90 -17.03 8.32
CA LYS A 12 -16.45 -18.24 9.05
C LYS A 12 -16.39 -19.47 8.15
N LYS A 13 -17.35 -19.65 7.27
CA LYS A 13 -17.43 -20.79 6.36
C LYS A 13 -16.36 -20.75 5.26
N GLU A 14 -16.08 -19.58 4.70
CA GLU A 14 -15.03 -19.42 3.70
C GLU A 14 -13.60 -19.42 4.33
N LEU A 15 -13.44 -18.83 5.52
CA LEU A 15 -12.23 -19.00 6.32
C LEU A 15 -12.02 -20.46 6.73
N ASN A 16 -13.06 -21.17 7.13
CA ASN A 16 -12.95 -22.58 7.46
C ASN A 16 -12.75 -23.49 6.23
N LYS A 17 -13.19 -23.06 5.03
CA LYS A 17 -12.97 -23.75 3.77
C LYS A 17 -11.54 -23.58 3.24
N SER A 18 -10.94 -22.42 3.48
CA SER A 18 -9.54 -22.15 3.15
C SER A 18 -8.57 -22.76 4.16
N VAL A 19 -9.06 -23.18 5.34
CA VAL A 19 -8.26 -23.70 6.43
C VAL A 19 -8.90 -24.99 6.99
N GLU A 20 -9.00 -26.01 6.14
CA GLU A 20 -9.44 -27.35 6.58
C GLU A 20 -8.41 -27.94 7.57
N ASN A 21 -8.39 -27.51 8.81
CA ASN A 21 -7.70 -28.06 9.99
C ASN A 21 -6.85 -27.07 10.82
N SER A 22 -7.03 -25.76 10.74
CA SER A 22 -6.36 -24.87 11.69
C SER A 22 -7.36 -23.94 12.38
N ALA A 23 -7.35 -23.91 13.70
CA ALA A 23 -8.03 -22.90 14.49
C ALA A 23 -7.52 -21.52 14.10
N PRO A 24 -8.35 -20.45 14.11
CA PRO A 24 -7.90 -19.08 13.83
C PRO A 24 -6.68 -18.79 14.70
N SER A 25 -5.59 -18.34 14.05
CA SER A 25 -4.32 -18.14 14.75
C SER A 25 -4.54 -17.24 15.97
N ALA A 26 -3.83 -17.54 17.06
CA ALA A 26 -3.85 -16.73 18.28
C ALA A 26 -3.58 -15.25 17.97
N TYR A 27 -2.87 -14.96 16.88
CA TYR A 27 -2.59 -13.63 16.35
C TYR A 27 -3.84 -12.91 15.82
N LEU A 28 -4.67 -13.58 15.03
CA LEU A 28 -5.91 -12.99 14.52
C LEU A 28 -6.86 -12.67 15.69
N LYS A 29 -6.92 -13.56 16.65
CA LYS A 29 -7.68 -13.39 17.88
C LYS A 29 -7.13 -12.25 18.73
N ASN A 30 -5.80 -12.21 18.93
CA ASN A 30 -5.14 -11.12 19.66
C ASN A 30 -5.22 -9.78 18.94
N LYS A 31 -5.18 -9.74 17.60
CA LYS A 31 -5.32 -8.51 16.81
C LYS A 31 -6.74 -7.97 16.90
N ILE A 32 -7.74 -8.84 16.83
CA ILE A 32 -9.15 -8.48 17.06
C ILE A 32 -9.35 -7.99 18.49
N ASP A 33 -8.79 -8.67 19.50
CA ASP A 33 -8.90 -8.32 20.91
C ASP A 33 -8.13 -7.03 21.26
N LEU A 34 -6.97 -6.79 20.65
CA LEU A 34 -6.22 -5.52 20.76
C LEU A 34 -6.96 -4.36 20.10
N GLU A 35 -7.60 -4.59 18.98
CA GLU A 35 -8.39 -3.57 18.28
C GLU A 35 -9.69 -3.27 19.03
N ILE A 36 -10.33 -4.28 19.63
CA ILE A 36 -11.48 -4.11 20.52
C ILE A 36 -11.07 -3.35 21.80
N LYS A 37 -9.98 -3.73 22.46
CA LYS A 37 -9.47 -3.06 23.67
C LYS A 37 -8.98 -1.63 23.42
N SER A 38 -8.40 -1.33 22.26
CA SER A 38 -8.01 0.04 21.88
C SER A 38 -9.21 0.98 21.70
N ARG A 39 -10.39 0.42 21.44
CA ARG A 39 -11.65 1.16 21.28
C ARG A 39 -12.40 1.40 22.60
N GLU A 40 -12.11 0.63 23.64
CA GLU A 40 -12.70 0.81 24.97
C GLU A 40 -11.99 1.87 25.82
N GLY A 41 -10.79 2.29 25.43
CA GLY A 41 -10.03 3.36 26.08
C GLY A 41 -10.54 4.73 25.65
N LYS A 42 -11.33 5.39 26.51
CA LYS A 42 -11.80 6.77 26.35
C LYS A 42 -10.63 7.74 26.18
N GLY A 43 -10.53 8.35 25.01
CA GLY A 43 -9.67 9.49 24.75
C GLY A 43 -10.12 10.19 23.47
N GLU A 44 -10.72 11.38 23.59
CA GLU A 44 -10.98 12.25 22.45
C GLU A 44 -9.67 12.66 21.79
N PHE A 45 -9.27 11.94 20.75
CA PHE A 45 -8.22 12.40 19.85
C PHE A 45 -8.83 13.18 18.70
N ARG A 46 -8.76 14.50 18.77
CA ARG A 46 -8.93 15.37 17.60
C ARG A 46 -7.78 15.09 16.62
N MET A 47 -7.95 14.15 15.74
CA MET A 47 -7.01 13.89 14.65
C MET A 47 -7.15 14.96 13.56
N LYS A 48 -6.09 15.75 13.40
CA LYS A 48 -5.94 16.68 12.26
C LYS A 48 -5.85 15.84 10.98
N LYS A 49 -6.47 16.31 9.89
CA LYS A 49 -6.67 15.70 8.55
C LYS A 49 -5.43 15.11 7.82
N ARG A 50 -4.32 14.88 8.50
CA ARG A 50 -3.04 14.43 7.90
C ARG A 50 -2.70 12.96 8.13
N PHE A 51 -3.51 12.19 8.84
CA PHE A 51 -3.17 10.82 9.24
C PHE A 51 -3.74 9.70 8.34
N VAL A 52 -4.54 10.04 7.32
CA VAL A 52 -5.19 9.02 6.45
C VAL A 52 -4.22 8.33 5.49
N LEU A 53 -3.06 8.92 5.22
CA LEU A 53 -2.13 8.45 4.18
C LEU A 53 -1.30 7.19 4.55
N VAL A 54 -1.17 6.86 5.84
CA VAL A 54 -0.28 5.78 6.30
C VAL A 54 -0.92 4.38 6.22
N ALA A 55 -2.25 4.30 6.23
CA ALA A 55 -2.94 3.00 6.27
C ALA A 55 -3.07 2.31 4.89
N VAL A 56 -2.96 3.05 3.80
CA VAL A 56 -3.16 2.52 2.44
C VAL A 56 -1.96 1.70 1.96
N PHE A 57 -0.77 2.01 2.46
CA PHE A 57 0.47 1.33 2.07
C PHE A 57 0.54 -0.15 2.46
N ALA A 58 -0.10 -0.51 3.57
CA ALA A 58 -0.11 -1.89 4.07
C ALA A 58 -1.01 -2.83 3.25
N LEU A 59 -1.93 -2.29 2.46
CA LEU A 59 -2.93 -3.10 1.74
C LEU A 59 -2.44 -3.62 0.39
N VAL A 60 -1.63 -2.85 -0.35
CA VAL A 60 -1.16 -3.28 -1.69
C VAL A 60 -0.09 -4.38 -1.59
N LEU A 61 0.73 -4.35 -0.53
CA LEU A 61 1.75 -5.39 -0.29
C LEU A 61 1.21 -6.65 0.40
N SER A 62 -0.03 -6.63 0.91
CA SER A 62 -0.60 -7.77 1.64
C SER A 62 -1.47 -8.70 0.80
N LEU A 63 -1.75 -8.39 -0.46
CA LEU A 63 -2.57 -9.24 -1.33
C LEU A 63 -1.83 -10.47 -1.89
N GLY A 64 -0.52 -10.57 -1.69
CA GLY A 64 0.34 -11.61 -2.24
C GLY A 64 0.76 -12.74 -1.31
N VAL A 65 0.15 -12.96 -0.14
CA VAL A 65 0.72 -13.90 0.84
C VAL A 65 -0.12 -15.15 1.01
N TYR A 66 0.01 -16.11 0.09
CA TYR A 66 -0.63 -17.43 0.28
C TYR A 66 0.25 -18.66 -0.02
N ALA A 67 1.53 -18.54 -0.29
CA ALA A 67 2.29 -19.71 -0.74
C ALA A 67 3.40 -20.23 0.20
N ALA A 68 3.90 -19.50 1.14
CA ALA A 68 5.12 -19.89 1.85
C ALA A 68 4.96 -20.33 3.32
N GLY A 69 3.76 -20.36 3.87
CA GLY A 69 3.50 -20.87 5.24
C GLY A 69 4.20 -20.10 6.39
N LYS A 70 4.94 -19.04 6.07
CA LYS A 70 5.70 -18.27 7.05
C LYS A 70 5.39 -16.77 7.05
N ILE A 71 5.20 -16.14 5.89
CA ILE A 71 4.94 -14.69 5.79
C ILE A 71 3.44 -14.48 5.58
N THR A 72 2.78 -13.73 6.46
CA THR A 72 1.34 -13.43 6.39
C THR A 72 1.06 -11.96 6.13
N GLY A 73 2.08 -11.12 6.09
CA GLY A 73 1.97 -9.71 5.77
C GLY A 73 3.26 -8.95 6.01
N THR A 74 3.22 -7.66 5.72
CA THR A 74 4.32 -6.73 5.94
C THR A 74 3.84 -5.58 6.82
N ILE A 75 4.66 -5.17 7.76
CA ILE A 75 4.42 -3.98 8.58
C ILE A 75 5.50 -2.96 8.31
N SER A 76 5.10 -1.69 8.21
CA SER A 76 6.00 -0.58 7.93
C SER A 76 5.78 0.56 8.92
N SER A 77 6.83 1.29 9.23
CA SER A 77 6.77 2.50 10.03
C SER A 77 7.79 3.52 9.53
N SER A 78 7.37 4.78 9.44
CA SER A 78 8.23 5.90 9.07
C SER A 78 7.90 7.14 9.88
N SER A 79 8.75 8.16 9.80
CA SER A 79 8.43 9.47 10.32
C SER A 79 7.44 10.17 9.39
N ASN A 80 6.65 11.13 9.92
CA ASN A 80 5.77 11.98 9.11
C ASN A 80 6.53 13.13 8.43
N LYS A 81 7.86 13.09 8.42
CA LYS A 81 8.73 14.10 7.83
C LYS A 81 9.76 13.41 6.96
N TYR A 82 10.19 14.09 5.92
CA TYR A 82 11.32 13.62 5.12
C TYR A 82 12.57 13.51 5.99
N ASP A 83 13.31 12.42 5.80
CA ASP A 83 14.65 12.26 6.37
C ASP A 83 15.67 13.12 5.61
N TYR A 84 15.44 13.32 4.31
CA TYR A 84 16.28 14.12 3.41
C TYR A 84 15.39 14.96 2.48
N THR A 85 15.75 16.23 2.31
CA THR A 85 14.98 17.20 1.50
C THR A 85 15.79 17.75 0.32
N VAL A 86 17.00 17.25 0.10
CA VAL A 86 17.89 17.68 -1.00
C VAL A 86 18.30 16.45 -1.78
N TYR A 87 18.15 16.50 -3.10
CA TYR A 87 18.46 15.36 -3.98
C TYR A 87 19.91 14.85 -3.83
N THR A 88 20.88 15.75 -3.61
CA THR A 88 22.29 15.38 -3.41
C THR A 88 22.53 14.51 -2.18
N ASP A 89 21.55 14.36 -1.31
CA ASP A 89 21.61 13.45 -0.15
C ASP A 89 21.13 12.02 -0.46
N LEU A 90 20.77 11.71 -1.72
CA LEU A 90 20.35 10.37 -2.15
C LEU A 90 21.36 9.31 -1.72
N ALA A 91 22.65 9.52 -1.99
CA ALA A 91 23.69 8.58 -1.59
C ALA A 91 23.78 8.36 -0.05
N LYS A 92 23.42 9.35 0.76
CA LYS A 92 23.33 9.18 2.22
C LYS A 92 22.11 8.36 2.62
N ALA A 93 20.98 8.58 1.92
CA ALA A 93 19.76 7.82 2.12
C ALA A 93 19.95 6.34 1.75
N GLU A 94 20.57 6.06 0.60
CA GLU A 94 20.98 4.72 0.16
C GLU A 94 21.82 4.01 1.23
N LYS A 95 22.87 4.67 1.72
CA LYS A 95 23.71 4.12 2.78
C LYS A 95 22.91 3.84 4.06
N LYS A 96 21.96 4.72 4.44
CA LYS A 96 21.12 4.54 5.63
C LYS A 96 20.13 3.39 5.46
N ALA A 97 19.58 3.23 4.26
CA ALA A 97 18.65 2.15 3.93
C ALA A 97 19.38 0.82 3.64
N GLY A 98 20.63 0.86 3.26
CA GLY A 98 21.39 -0.29 2.79
C GLY A 98 20.92 -0.76 1.41
N LEU A 99 20.43 0.16 0.57
CA LEU A 99 19.94 -0.07 -0.78
C LEU A 99 20.84 0.66 -1.76
N GLU A 100 21.01 0.11 -2.95
CA GLU A 100 21.48 0.81 -4.13
C GLU A 100 20.29 1.07 -5.02
N VAL A 101 19.95 2.34 -5.24
CA VAL A 101 18.70 2.69 -5.90
C VAL A 101 18.93 3.57 -7.12
N TYR A 102 18.00 3.50 -8.04
CA TYR A 102 17.91 4.36 -9.20
C TYR A 102 16.68 5.24 -9.04
N ALA A 103 16.92 6.50 -8.72
CA ALA A 103 15.86 7.50 -8.53
C ALA A 103 16.34 8.82 -9.14
N PRO A 104 15.77 9.26 -10.28
CA PRO A 104 16.21 10.49 -10.94
C PRO A 104 15.81 11.73 -10.14
N GLU A 105 16.50 12.87 -10.33
CA GLU A 105 16.12 14.15 -9.72
C GLU A 105 14.78 14.67 -10.24
N ASN A 106 14.43 14.33 -11.48
CA ASN A 106 13.16 14.68 -12.08
C ASN A 106 12.52 13.43 -12.67
N LEU A 107 11.24 13.22 -12.38
CA LEU A 107 10.44 12.12 -12.89
C LEU A 107 9.37 12.69 -13.82
N GLY A 108 9.65 12.72 -15.13
CA GLY A 108 8.87 13.52 -16.07
C GLY A 108 8.88 14.99 -15.65
N ASP A 109 7.70 15.59 -15.49
CA ASP A 109 7.52 16.97 -15.04
C ASP A 109 7.55 17.13 -13.50
N TYR A 110 7.67 16.03 -12.77
CA TYR A 110 7.71 16.05 -11.30
C TYR A 110 9.16 16.22 -10.83
N LYS A 111 9.35 17.11 -9.86
CA LYS A 111 10.65 17.38 -9.26
C LYS A 111 10.76 16.69 -7.91
N PHE A 112 11.96 16.26 -7.56
CA PHE A 112 12.27 15.73 -6.25
C PHE A 112 11.75 16.65 -5.14
N ASP A 113 11.07 16.07 -4.13
CA ASP A 113 10.52 16.78 -2.97
C ASP A 113 11.14 16.30 -1.66
N GLY A 114 11.50 15.02 -1.56
CA GLY A 114 12.17 14.48 -0.38
C GLY A 114 12.23 12.95 -0.34
N ILE A 115 12.99 12.45 0.63
CA ILE A 115 13.16 11.00 0.88
C ILE A 115 12.74 10.69 2.30
N THR A 116 11.96 9.62 2.47
CA THR A 116 11.64 9.02 3.75
C THR A 116 12.25 7.62 3.84
N ILE A 117 12.91 7.31 4.94
CA ILE A 117 13.37 5.96 5.24
C ILE A 117 12.30 5.23 6.04
N ILE A 118 11.93 4.06 5.58
CA ILE A 118 10.85 3.25 6.13
C ILE A 118 11.45 2.03 6.80
N ASP A 119 11.18 1.82 8.09
CA ASP A 119 11.47 0.56 8.76
C ASP A 119 10.39 -0.46 8.41
N THR A 120 10.78 -1.55 7.80
CA THR A 120 9.88 -2.59 7.26
C THR A 120 10.25 -3.95 7.84
N ALA A 121 9.24 -4.77 8.11
CA ALA A 121 9.43 -6.17 8.48
C ALA A 121 8.25 -7.00 7.99
N ASP A 122 8.53 -8.22 7.57
CA ASP A 122 7.50 -9.22 7.32
C ASP A 122 6.99 -9.74 8.66
N VAL A 123 5.78 -10.26 8.68
CA VAL A 123 5.19 -10.90 9.86
C VAL A 123 4.67 -12.29 9.49
N ASP A 124 4.87 -13.24 10.40
CA ASP A 124 4.32 -14.57 10.29
C ASP A 124 2.92 -14.68 10.92
N GLU A 125 2.35 -15.87 10.89
CA GLU A 125 1.03 -16.17 11.46
C GLU A 125 0.93 -15.84 12.97
N SER A 126 2.05 -15.85 13.69
CA SER A 126 2.11 -15.50 15.12
C SER A 126 2.26 -13.99 15.35
N GLY A 127 2.50 -13.21 14.28
CA GLY A 127 2.84 -11.79 14.34
C GLY A 127 4.31 -11.53 14.67
N ALA A 128 5.16 -12.55 14.64
CA ALA A 128 6.60 -12.36 14.81
C ALA A 128 7.18 -11.65 13.59
N LYS A 129 8.07 -10.68 13.85
CA LYS A 129 8.72 -9.88 12.81
C LYS A 129 9.88 -10.65 12.20
N LEU A 130 9.78 -10.89 10.90
CA LEU A 130 10.79 -11.52 10.06
C LEU A 130 11.39 -10.48 9.11
N ASN A 131 12.51 -10.81 8.48
CA ASN A 131 13.09 -10.04 7.35
C ASN A 131 13.11 -8.52 7.62
N LYS A 132 13.52 -8.10 8.82
CA LYS A 132 13.63 -6.68 9.18
C LYS A 132 14.59 -5.98 8.23
N ARG A 133 14.13 -4.91 7.61
CA ARG A 133 14.87 -4.15 6.61
C ARG A 133 14.43 -2.68 6.57
N LYS A 134 15.13 -1.91 5.77
CA LYS A 134 14.73 -0.54 5.46
C LYS A 134 14.37 -0.46 3.99
N ALA A 135 13.27 0.24 3.72
CA ALA A 135 12.84 0.67 2.40
C ALA A 135 13.03 2.18 2.27
N MET A 136 12.92 2.68 1.06
CA MET A 136 12.97 4.11 0.75
C MET A 136 11.69 4.52 0.02
N ASP A 137 11.17 5.68 0.37
CA ASP A 137 10.13 6.38 -0.37
C ASP A 137 10.70 7.71 -0.86
N VAL A 138 10.85 7.84 -2.19
CA VAL A 138 11.32 9.04 -2.86
C VAL A 138 10.11 9.78 -3.42
N ASN A 139 9.86 10.97 -2.91
CA ASN A 139 8.70 11.76 -3.25
C ASN A 139 9.03 12.80 -4.31
N TYR A 140 8.14 12.94 -5.28
CA TYR A 140 8.21 13.91 -6.34
C TYR A 140 6.95 14.76 -6.37
N LYS A 141 7.09 16.03 -6.73
CA LYS A 141 6.03 17.01 -6.75
C LYS A 141 5.99 17.81 -8.04
N LYS A 142 4.78 18.02 -8.56
CA LYS A 142 4.49 18.93 -9.66
C LYS A 142 3.49 19.96 -9.21
N GLN A 143 3.77 21.24 -9.46
CA GLN A 143 2.86 22.33 -9.16
C GLN A 143 2.15 22.78 -10.45
N ILE A 144 0.83 22.84 -10.43
CA ILE A 144 0.00 23.34 -11.52
C ILE A 144 -0.94 24.40 -10.94
N GLY A 145 -0.63 25.67 -11.17
CA GLY A 145 -1.35 26.76 -10.50
C GLY A 145 -1.19 26.70 -8.99
N GLU A 146 -2.30 26.66 -8.28
CA GLU A 146 -2.32 26.48 -6.81
C GLU A 146 -2.31 25.02 -6.37
N ASP A 147 -2.41 24.08 -7.30
CA ASP A 147 -2.53 22.66 -7.04
C ASP A 147 -1.18 21.94 -7.05
N ALA A 148 -0.96 21.10 -6.05
CA ALA A 148 0.19 20.23 -5.95
C ALA A 148 -0.23 18.77 -6.25
N TYR A 149 0.50 18.14 -7.16
CA TYR A 149 0.38 16.73 -7.50
C TYR A 149 1.65 16.01 -7.05
N ASN A 150 1.48 14.85 -6.43
CA ASN A 150 2.59 14.08 -5.89
C ASN A 150 2.63 12.71 -6.53
N ILE A 151 3.84 12.22 -6.74
CA ILE A 151 4.15 10.82 -7.09
C ILE A 151 5.17 10.34 -6.07
N SER A 152 4.97 9.13 -5.57
CA SER A 152 5.95 8.45 -4.72
C SER A 152 6.56 7.27 -5.47
N LEU A 153 7.85 7.08 -5.27
CA LEU A 153 8.63 5.94 -5.72
C LEU A 153 9.12 5.18 -4.49
N ASP A 154 8.43 4.09 -4.17
CA ASP A 154 8.85 3.21 -3.11
C ASP A 154 9.83 2.18 -3.63
N ILE A 155 10.89 1.97 -2.89
CA ILE A 155 11.97 1.06 -3.25
C ILE A 155 12.24 0.17 -2.05
N ASP A 156 12.05 -1.13 -2.24
CA ASP A 156 12.37 -2.15 -1.25
C ASP A 156 13.21 -3.26 -1.88
N ARG A 157 13.90 -3.98 -1.07
CA ARG A 157 14.67 -5.15 -1.46
C ARG A 157 13.73 -6.29 -1.81
N ILE A 158 14.02 -7.03 -2.88
CA ILE A 158 13.33 -8.29 -3.16
C ILE A 158 13.65 -9.26 -2.03
N VAL A 159 12.62 -9.83 -1.42
CA VAL A 159 12.73 -10.75 -0.28
C VAL A 159 12.25 -12.13 -0.73
N GLU A 160 13.05 -13.15 -0.44
CA GLU A 160 12.66 -14.54 -0.71
C GLU A 160 11.40 -14.93 0.08
N GLY A 161 10.48 -15.60 -0.58
CA GLY A 161 9.20 -16.03 0.01
C GLY A 161 8.05 -15.04 -0.22
N HIS A 162 8.28 -13.92 -0.87
CA HIS A 162 7.22 -13.07 -1.41
C HIS A 162 6.71 -13.63 -2.74
N GLU A 163 5.44 -13.40 -3.03
CA GLU A 163 4.90 -13.74 -4.34
C GLU A 163 5.52 -12.86 -5.44
N PRO A 164 5.72 -13.43 -6.64
CA PRO A 164 6.20 -12.66 -7.78
C PRO A 164 5.24 -11.52 -8.11
N ILE A 165 5.75 -10.36 -8.49
CA ILE A 165 4.91 -9.21 -8.90
C ILE A 165 4.00 -9.54 -10.09
N SER A 166 4.38 -10.51 -10.92
CA SER A 166 3.56 -11.00 -12.04
C SER A 166 2.28 -11.73 -11.62
N SER A 167 2.15 -12.13 -10.35
CA SER A 167 0.93 -12.73 -9.79
C SER A 167 -0.10 -11.70 -9.35
N LEU A 168 0.31 -10.43 -9.19
CA LEU A 168 -0.58 -9.34 -8.80
C LEU A 168 -1.54 -8.98 -9.95
N PRO A 169 -2.76 -8.54 -9.67
CA PRO A 169 -3.67 -8.05 -10.71
C PRO A 169 -3.09 -6.78 -11.36
N TYR A 170 -3.06 -6.76 -12.69
CA TYR A 170 -2.63 -5.61 -13.47
C TYR A 170 -3.57 -5.35 -14.65
N LYS A 171 -3.61 -4.11 -15.13
CA LYS A 171 -4.39 -3.69 -16.29
C LYS A 171 -3.58 -3.81 -17.60
N GLU A 172 -2.28 -3.52 -17.50
CA GLU A 172 -1.38 -3.54 -18.63
C GLU A 172 0.03 -3.92 -18.18
N MET A 173 0.76 -4.65 -19.04
CA MET A 173 2.15 -5.01 -18.82
C MET A 173 2.97 -4.64 -20.08
N ARG A 174 4.16 -4.08 -19.87
CA ARG A 174 5.12 -3.80 -20.95
C ARG A 174 6.52 -4.22 -20.53
N THR A 175 7.24 -4.82 -21.47
CA THR A 175 8.68 -5.07 -21.30
C THR A 175 9.47 -3.93 -21.93
N ILE A 176 10.23 -3.17 -21.15
CA ILE A 176 11.05 -2.06 -21.60
C ILE A 176 12.49 -2.30 -21.16
N LYS A 177 13.44 -2.27 -22.09
CA LYS A 177 14.87 -2.58 -21.84
C LYS A 177 15.10 -3.90 -21.10
N GLY A 178 14.23 -4.89 -21.32
CA GLY A 178 14.32 -6.20 -20.65
C GLY A 178 13.77 -6.26 -19.23
N VAL A 179 13.11 -5.21 -18.77
CA VAL A 179 12.41 -5.15 -17.47
C VAL A 179 10.90 -5.17 -17.72
N ASP A 180 10.19 -6.01 -16.98
CA ASP A 180 8.73 -6.10 -17.04
C ASP A 180 8.10 -5.12 -16.05
N PHE A 181 7.24 -4.26 -16.57
CA PHE A 181 6.49 -3.26 -15.83
C PHE A 181 5.02 -3.62 -15.80
N TYR A 182 4.40 -3.59 -14.62
CA TYR A 182 3.00 -3.93 -14.40
C TYR A 182 2.22 -2.68 -13.95
N TYR A 183 1.32 -2.21 -14.80
CA TYR A 183 0.49 -1.04 -14.57
C TYR A 183 -0.87 -1.43 -14.02
N SER A 184 -1.31 -0.76 -12.96
CA SER A 184 -2.61 -0.99 -12.32
C SER A 184 -3.28 0.31 -11.92
N VAL A 185 -4.60 0.32 -11.94
CA VAL A 185 -5.44 1.42 -11.47
C VAL A 185 -6.44 0.87 -10.48
N TYR A 186 -6.51 1.48 -9.31
CA TYR A 186 -7.45 1.10 -8.26
C TYR A 186 -8.38 2.25 -7.91
N ASP A 187 -9.67 1.94 -7.84
CA ASP A 187 -10.64 2.81 -7.19
C ASP A 187 -10.58 2.58 -5.68
N ASN A 188 -10.39 3.65 -4.92
CA ASN A 188 -10.30 3.57 -3.47
C ASN A 188 -11.48 4.29 -2.84
N LEU A 189 -12.15 3.60 -1.94
CA LEU A 189 -13.20 4.12 -1.08
C LEU A 189 -12.70 4.22 0.35
N PHE A 190 -12.78 5.41 0.95
CA PHE A 190 -12.45 5.61 2.36
C PHE A 190 -13.74 5.90 3.14
N VAL A 191 -13.92 5.14 4.22
CA VAL A 191 -15.09 5.27 5.13
C VAL A 191 -14.62 5.29 6.59
N GLY A 192 -15.43 5.88 7.45
CA GLY A 192 -15.13 5.97 8.87
C GLY A 192 -15.14 4.63 9.59
N SER A 193 -16.07 3.75 9.21
CA SER A 193 -16.28 2.45 9.83
C SER A 193 -16.81 1.42 8.83
N LYS A 194 -16.80 0.13 9.19
CA LYS A 194 -17.36 -0.93 8.36
C LYS A 194 -18.89 -0.80 8.18
N GLU A 195 -19.57 -0.18 9.15
CA GLU A 195 -21.01 0.07 9.12
C GLU A 195 -21.39 1.12 8.06
N ASP A 196 -20.44 1.97 7.66
CA ASP A 196 -20.65 3.01 6.64
C ASP A 196 -20.55 2.46 5.20
N LEU A 197 -20.21 1.17 5.03
CA LEU A 197 -20.20 0.48 3.73
C LEU A 197 -21.62 0.06 3.33
N SER A 198 -22.05 0.48 2.13
CA SER A 198 -23.26 -0.03 1.50
C SER A 198 -23.12 -1.50 1.10
N LEU A 199 -24.24 -2.15 0.78
CA LEU A 199 -24.21 -3.52 0.23
C LEU A 199 -23.46 -3.57 -1.10
N ALA A 200 -23.65 -2.56 -1.95
CA ALA A 200 -22.95 -2.46 -3.24
C ALA A 200 -21.43 -2.30 -3.08
N ASP A 201 -20.97 -1.53 -2.06
CA ASP A 201 -19.54 -1.41 -1.78
C ASP A 201 -18.92 -2.74 -1.35
N LYS A 202 -19.63 -3.50 -0.52
CA LYS A 202 -19.19 -4.83 -0.06
C LYS A 202 -19.12 -5.83 -1.21
N GLU A 203 -20.17 -5.85 -2.04
CA GLU A 203 -20.22 -6.72 -3.22
C GLU A 203 -19.12 -6.36 -4.22
N ARG A 204 -18.87 -5.06 -4.44
CA ARG A 204 -17.79 -4.60 -5.30
C ARG A 204 -16.42 -5.00 -4.73
N PHE A 205 -16.20 -4.82 -3.43
CA PHE A 205 -14.93 -5.18 -2.79
C PHE A 205 -14.62 -6.68 -2.86
N GLU A 206 -15.65 -7.52 -2.86
CA GLU A 206 -15.49 -8.98 -2.98
C GLU A 206 -15.22 -9.44 -4.41
N ASN A 207 -15.69 -8.69 -5.43
CA ASN A 207 -15.68 -9.15 -6.82
C ASN A 207 -14.79 -8.36 -7.76
N ASP A 208 -14.34 -7.15 -7.37
CA ASP A 208 -13.48 -6.29 -8.18
C ASP A 208 -12.06 -6.22 -7.58
N PRO A 209 -11.05 -6.89 -8.17
CA PRO A 209 -9.69 -6.88 -7.66
C PRO A 209 -9.02 -5.48 -7.75
N PHE A 210 -9.65 -4.53 -8.43
CA PHE A 210 -9.18 -3.15 -8.55
C PHE A 210 -9.99 -2.15 -7.71
N PHE A 211 -10.76 -2.64 -6.76
CA PHE A 211 -11.48 -1.81 -5.79
C PHE A 211 -10.99 -2.05 -4.37
N ASN A 212 -10.53 -1.00 -3.73
CA ASN A 212 -10.03 -1.03 -2.36
C ASN A 212 -10.95 -0.26 -1.40
N VAL A 213 -11.01 -0.72 -0.17
CA VAL A 213 -11.73 -0.05 0.91
C VAL A 213 -10.78 0.25 2.06
N GLY A 214 -10.58 1.55 2.35
CA GLY A 214 -9.87 2.03 3.51
C GLY A 214 -10.86 2.39 4.63
N ILE A 215 -10.62 1.87 5.84
CA ILE A 215 -11.44 2.16 7.02
C ILE A 215 -10.61 2.94 8.03
N GLY A 216 -11.08 4.14 8.39
CA GLY A 216 -10.35 4.99 9.34
C GLY A 216 -11.12 6.24 9.70
N GLY A 217 -10.74 6.89 10.82
CA GLY A 217 -11.37 8.12 11.27
C GLY A 217 -12.57 7.94 12.19
N GLY A 218 -13.09 6.74 12.34
CA GLY A 218 -14.23 6.41 13.22
C GLY A 218 -15.60 6.62 12.55
N LYS A 219 -16.65 6.11 13.21
CA LYS A 219 -18.03 6.18 12.72
C LYS A 219 -18.47 7.63 12.48
N GLY A 220 -19.05 7.87 11.31
CA GLY A 220 -19.53 9.21 10.91
C GLY A 220 -18.45 10.12 10.31
N SER A 221 -17.23 9.61 10.05
CA SER A 221 -16.28 10.33 9.21
C SER A 221 -16.77 10.40 7.76
N ASP A 222 -16.39 11.48 7.07
CA ASP A 222 -16.81 11.70 5.70
C ASP A 222 -16.34 10.56 4.78
N ARG A 223 -17.25 10.07 3.96
CA ARG A 223 -16.94 9.18 2.85
C ARG A 223 -16.13 9.92 1.81
N SER A 224 -15.02 9.37 1.37
CA SER A 224 -14.20 9.92 0.30
C SER A 224 -13.72 8.85 -0.67
N GLU A 225 -13.44 9.26 -1.88
CA GLU A 225 -12.98 8.37 -2.96
C GLU A 225 -11.72 8.95 -3.58
N ALA A 226 -10.87 8.06 -4.05
CA ALA A 226 -9.68 8.41 -4.82
C ALA A 226 -9.39 7.36 -5.88
N VAL A 227 -8.65 7.75 -6.91
CA VAL A 227 -8.07 6.80 -7.86
C VAL A 227 -6.58 6.71 -7.60
N SER A 228 -6.06 5.49 -7.46
CA SER A 228 -4.63 5.24 -7.37
C SER A 228 -4.12 4.62 -8.65
N THR A 229 -2.98 5.10 -9.11
CA THR A 229 -2.24 4.53 -10.24
C THR A 229 -0.94 3.93 -9.70
N TYR A 230 -0.64 2.71 -10.10
CA TYR A 230 0.56 1.97 -9.70
C TYR A 230 1.32 1.48 -10.92
N LEU A 231 2.65 1.55 -10.85
CA LEU A 231 3.55 0.87 -11.77
C LEU A 231 4.58 0.13 -10.94
N ILE A 232 4.58 -1.21 -11.03
CA ILE A 232 5.46 -2.08 -10.25
C ILE A 232 6.43 -2.74 -11.20
N PHE A 233 7.71 -2.81 -10.82
CA PHE A 233 8.75 -3.52 -11.56
C PHE A 233 9.89 -3.92 -10.62
N GLU A 234 10.70 -4.88 -11.08
CA GLU A 234 11.92 -5.32 -10.40
C GLU A 234 13.14 -4.92 -11.20
N TYR A 235 14.11 -4.30 -10.55
CA TYR A 235 15.34 -3.87 -11.20
C TYR A 235 16.54 -3.95 -10.24
N LYS A 236 17.62 -4.59 -10.69
CA LYS A 236 18.88 -4.74 -9.95
C LYS A 236 18.70 -5.17 -8.48
N GLY A 237 17.83 -6.17 -8.25
CA GLY A 237 17.61 -6.76 -6.92
C GLY A 237 16.66 -5.98 -5.99
N ASN A 238 16.07 -4.91 -6.47
CA ASN A 238 15.06 -4.15 -5.76
C ASN A 238 13.71 -4.21 -6.50
N GLN A 239 12.65 -4.12 -5.74
CA GLN A 239 11.29 -3.88 -6.22
C GLN A 239 11.02 -2.38 -6.14
N TYR A 240 10.50 -1.84 -7.21
CA TYR A 240 10.10 -0.45 -7.35
C TYR A 240 8.59 -0.37 -7.50
N LEU A 241 7.98 0.51 -6.74
CA LEU A 241 6.56 0.84 -6.83
C LEU A 241 6.42 2.34 -7.05
N LEU A 242 6.17 2.73 -8.28
CA LEU A 242 5.79 4.10 -8.60
C LEU A 242 4.29 4.25 -8.41
N HIS A 243 3.85 5.23 -7.61
CA HIS A 243 2.43 5.39 -7.36
C HIS A 243 2.00 6.84 -7.16
N ASN A 244 0.72 7.07 -7.48
CA ASN A 244 0.00 8.30 -7.24
C ASN A 244 -1.37 7.97 -6.66
N MET A 245 -1.88 8.83 -5.78
CA MET A 245 -3.26 8.75 -5.30
C MET A 245 -3.94 10.09 -5.53
N ASN A 246 -4.98 10.10 -6.37
CA ASN A 246 -5.68 11.28 -6.82
C ASN A 246 -7.09 11.37 -6.20
N PHE A 247 -7.26 12.30 -5.27
CA PHE A 247 -8.53 12.60 -4.60
C PHE A 247 -9.39 13.65 -5.31
N ARG A 248 -8.82 14.39 -6.27
CA ARG A 248 -9.45 15.57 -6.86
C ARG A 248 -10.35 15.20 -8.04
N ASP A 249 -9.74 14.96 -9.18
CA ASP A 249 -10.45 14.62 -10.40
C ASP A 249 -10.66 13.11 -10.58
N LYS A 250 -10.09 12.31 -9.65
CA LYS A 250 -10.23 10.85 -9.62
C LYS A 250 -9.86 10.19 -10.94
N LYS A 251 -8.82 10.72 -11.59
CA LYS A 251 -8.31 10.17 -12.85
C LYS A 251 -6.98 9.48 -12.62
N PRO A 252 -6.76 8.33 -13.26
CA PRO A 252 -5.44 7.71 -13.29
C PRO A 252 -4.46 8.56 -14.10
N ILE A 253 -3.17 8.37 -13.85
CA ILE A 253 -2.13 8.84 -14.75
C ILE A 253 -2.19 7.98 -16.01
N ASP A 254 -2.01 8.62 -17.18
CA ASP A 254 -2.00 7.94 -18.46
C ASP A 254 -0.94 6.81 -18.47
N PRO A 255 -1.27 5.61 -18.97
CA PRO A 255 -0.33 4.49 -18.99
C PRO A 255 0.98 4.82 -19.70
N ASP A 256 0.93 5.49 -20.86
CA ASP A 256 2.13 5.83 -21.65
C ASP A 256 3.04 6.78 -20.86
N GLU A 257 2.47 7.80 -20.20
CA GLU A 257 3.20 8.70 -19.33
C GLU A 257 3.85 7.92 -18.16
N PHE A 258 3.10 7.01 -17.54
CA PHE A 258 3.59 6.30 -16.37
C PHE A 258 4.65 5.26 -16.71
N PHE A 259 4.53 4.56 -17.84
CA PHE A 259 5.58 3.69 -18.38
C PHE A 259 6.85 4.47 -18.75
N GLN A 260 6.73 5.68 -19.30
CA GLN A 260 7.88 6.53 -19.59
C GLN A 260 8.61 6.95 -18.31
N MET A 261 7.87 7.31 -17.26
CA MET A 261 8.46 7.59 -15.96
C MET A 261 9.20 6.38 -15.40
N GLY A 262 8.59 5.20 -15.40
CA GLY A 262 9.24 3.95 -14.99
C GLY A 262 10.49 3.64 -15.79
N ALA A 263 10.44 3.81 -17.11
CA ALA A 263 11.57 3.59 -18.01
C ALA A 263 12.74 4.57 -17.79
N SER A 264 12.48 5.75 -17.22
CA SER A 264 13.53 6.71 -16.84
C SER A 264 14.27 6.34 -15.55
N ILE A 265 13.74 5.40 -14.76
CA ILE A 265 14.37 4.89 -13.56
C ILE A 265 15.37 3.78 -13.90
N ILE A 266 15.17 3.06 -15.00
CA ILE A 266 16.06 2.01 -15.47
C ILE A 266 17.02 2.56 -16.53
N GLU A 267 18.31 2.30 -16.36
CA GLU A 267 19.37 2.69 -17.31
C GLU A 267 19.39 1.84 -18.59
#